data_457911a1fb768f5bba24cfb64683d1c6
#
_entry.id   457911a1fb768f5bba24cfb64683d1c6
#
_cell.length_a   1.000
_cell.length_b   1.000
_cell.length_c   1.000
_cell.angle_alpha   90.00
_cell.angle_beta   90.00
_cell.angle_gamma   90.00
#
_symmetry.space_group_name_H-M   'P 1'
#
loop_
_entity.id
_entity.type
_entity.pdbx_description
1 polymer ?
#
loop_
_entity_poly.entity_id
_entity_poly.type
_entity_poly.pdbx_seq_one_letter_code
_entity_poly.pdbx_strand_id
1 'polypeptide(L)'
;ADAAASAPGTAGDVVLLKPAASVVYLNGGAGRPEAEAMRRDAAHWPLRIAFQGAPGPVAGVHLAVADARGHTLLRLAHGGPMTFVMLAAGDYRVTASYHGHAQTREVRVGPEGQDLDFRWTP
;
A
#
# COMPACT_ATOMS: atom_id res chain seq x y z
N ALA A 1 17.39 -8.95 5.08
CA ALA A 1 17.04 -9.46 4.70
C ALA A 1 16.52 -9.58 4.61
N ASP A 2 16.70 -9.25 4.60
CA ASP A 2 16.21 -9.78 4.25
C ASP A 2 15.66 -9.95 4.52
N ALA A 3 15.97 -9.76 4.81
CA ALA A 3 15.51 -10.35 4.66
C ALA A 3 15.16 -10.59 4.91
N ALA A 4 15.39 -10.44 5.18
CA ALA A 4 15.10 -11.13 5.07
C ALA A 4 14.90 -11.43 5.30
N ALA A 5 15.11 -11.35 5.54
CA ALA A 5 14.97 -12.09 5.46
C ALA A 5 14.85 -12.46 5.68
N SER A 6 15.06 -12.48 5.88
CA SER A 6 14.94 -13.27 5.83
C SER A 6 14.75 -13.72 6.06
N ALA A 7 15.12 -14.00 6.15
CA ALA A 7 15.06 -14.84 6.11
C ALA A 7 15.19 -15.40 6.28
N PRO A 8 15.39 -16.09 6.13
CA PRO A 8 15.62 -16.74 6.22
C PRO A 8 16.00 -17.17 5.99
N GLY A 9 16.31 -17.25 5.62
CA GLY A 9 16.82 -17.64 4.94
C GLY A 9 17.29 -18.61 4.84
N THR A 10 17.48 -19.10 4.48
CA THR A 10 17.91 -20.08 4.51
C THR A 10 18.85 -20.46 3.94
N ALA A 11 19.51 -20.57 4.42
CA ALA A 11 20.33 -21.00 4.00
C ALA A 11 20.24 -22.15 3.28
N GLY A 12 20.76 -22.98 3.33
CA GLY A 12 20.64 -24.06 2.66
C GLY A 12 19.75 -23.80 1.55
N ASP A 13 18.78 -24.36 1.49
CA ASP A 13 17.90 -24.16 0.50
C ASP A 13 17.29 -22.88 0.59
N VAL A 14 17.66 -22.03 -0.24
CA VAL A 14 17.04 -20.75 -0.32
C VAL A 14 15.77 -20.91 -1.06
N VAL A 15 14.70 -20.82 -0.37
CA VAL A 15 13.42 -20.74 -1.01
C VAL A 15 13.22 -19.30 -1.37
N LEU A 16 13.23 -19.02 -2.64
CA LEU A 16 12.99 -17.66 -3.09
C LEU A 16 11.51 -17.41 -3.09
N LEU A 17 11.03 -16.87 -1.98
CA LEU A 17 9.66 -16.44 -1.92
C LEU A 17 9.57 -15.07 -2.56
N LYS A 18 8.57 -14.87 -3.40
CA LYS A 18 8.31 -13.56 -3.93
C LYS A 18 8.06 -12.64 -2.77
N PRO A 19 8.77 -11.52 -2.68
CA PRO A 19 8.49 -10.58 -1.60
C PRO A 19 7.08 -10.00 -1.76
N ALA A 20 6.42 -9.73 -0.63
CA ALA A 20 5.13 -9.07 -0.65
C ALA A 20 5.26 -7.63 -1.10
N ALA A 21 6.45 -7.05 -0.95
CA ALA A 21 6.71 -5.68 -1.36
C ALA A 21 8.13 -5.57 -1.87
N SER A 22 8.29 -4.90 -3.00
CA SER A 22 9.60 -4.51 -3.52
C SER A 22 9.83 -3.02 -3.33
N VAL A 23 8.96 -2.35 -2.57
CA VAL A 23 9.05 -0.93 -2.27
C VAL A 23 8.81 -0.74 -0.77
N VAL A 24 9.28 0.38 -0.26
CA VAL A 24 9.07 0.72 1.15
C VAL A 24 7.66 1.27 1.30
N TYR A 25 6.96 0.84 2.34
CA TYR A 25 5.61 1.31 2.58
C TYR A 25 5.35 1.45 4.08
N LEU A 26 4.32 2.21 4.43
CA LEU A 26 3.84 2.38 5.78
C LEU A 26 2.34 2.14 5.75
N ASN A 27 1.86 1.20 6.55
CA ASN A 27 0.45 0.84 6.58
C ASN A 27 -0.06 0.91 8.01
N GLY A 28 -1.20 1.57 8.20
CA GLY A 28 -1.76 1.70 9.54
C GLY A 28 -2.85 2.74 9.59
N GLY A 29 -2.92 3.45 10.72
CA GLY A 29 -3.90 4.51 10.91
C GLY A 29 -5.19 4.06 11.58
N ALA A 30 -5.21 2.84 12.15
CA ALA A 30 -6.41 2.33 12.79
C ALA A 30 -6.73 3.06 14.07
N GLY A 31 -5.73 3.46 14.83
CA GLY A 31 -5.93 4.22 16.06
C GLY A 31 -5.67 5.69 15.81
N ARG A 32 -6.28 6.55 16.62
CA ARG A 32 -6.15 7.99 16.43
C ARG A 32 -4.71 8.49 16.54
N PRO A 33 -3.93 8.07 17.55
CA PRO A 33 -2.54 8.53 17.61
C PRO A 33 -1.71 8.07 16.42
N GLU A 34 -1.94 6.85 15.95
CA GLU A 34 -1.23 6.33 14.80
C GLU A 34 -1.62 7.10 13.53
N ALA A 35 -2.91 7.37 13.36
CA ALA A 35 -3.37 8.12 12.20
C ALA A 35 -2.80 9.53 12.18
N GLU A 36 -2.72 10.18 13.34
CA GLU A 36 -2.15 11.52 13.42
C GLU A 36 -0.66 11.50 13.12
N ALA A 37 0.05 10.50 13.59
CA ALA A 37 1.48 10.37 13.33
C ALA A 37 1.73 10.17 11.84
N MET A 38 0.92 9.34 11.19
CA MET A 38 1.03 9.13 9.75
C MET A 38 0.75 10.42 8.98
N ARG A 39 -0.27 11.17 9.37
CA ARG A 39 -0.59 12.41 8.68
C ARG A 39 0.52 13.45 8.80
N ARG A 40 1.21 13.47 9.93
CA ARG A 40 2.36 14.38 10.11
C ARG A 40 3.50 14.02 9.16
N ASP A 41 3.62 12.74 8.84
CA ASP A 41 4.71 12.25 7.99
C ASP A 41 4.31 12.17 6.53
N ALA A 42 3.07 12.45 6.21
CA ALA A 42 2.50 12.21 4.87
C ALA A 42 3.25 12.92 3.75
N ALA A 43 3.74 14.12 4.01
CA ALA A 43 4.44 14.89 2.99
C ALA A 43 5.72 14.21 2.49
N HIS A 44 6.26 13.27 3.26
CA HIS A 44 7.48 12.56 2.88
C HIS A 44 7.20 11.33 2.00
N TRP A 45 5.92 11.03 1.74
CA TRP A 45 5.54 9.85 0.98
C TRP A 45 4.93 10.24 -0.36
N PRO A 46 5.47 9.69 -1.47
CA PRO A 46 4.98 10.05 -2.81
C PRO A 46 3.56 9.60 -3.09
N LEU A 47 3.13 8.46 -2.55
CA LEU A 47 1.76 7.99 -2.76
C LEU A 47 1.11 7.76 -1.42
N ARG A 48 -0.05 8.38 -1.22
CA ARG A 48 -0.79 8.30 0.02
C ARG A 48 -2.18 7.78 -0.29
N ILE A 49 -2.52 6.61 0.24
CA ILE A 49 -3.78 5.94 -0.05
C ILE A 49 -4.61 5.89 1.22
N ALA A 50 -5.87 6.24 1.12
CA ALA A 50 -6.81 6.15 2.24
C ALA A 50 -8.01 5.32 1.83
N PHE A 51 -8.56 4.58 2.79
CA PHE A 51 -9.69 3.69 2.56
C PHE A 51 -10.84 4.10 3.46
N GLN A 52 -11.99 4.38 2.84
CA GLN A 52 -13.18 4.86 3.54
C GLN A 52 -14.37 3.98 3.22
N GLY A 53 -15.19 3.74 4.22
CA GLY A 53 -16.47 3.08 4.05
C GLY A 53 -17.54 3.85 4.79
N ALA A 54 -18.64 3.21 5.10
CA ALA A 54 -19.65 3.78 5.98
C ALA A 54 -19.66 2.96 7.26
N PRO A 55 -19.46 3.59 8.43
CA PRO A 55 -19.51 5.03 8.70
C PRO A 55 -18.17 5.77 8.64
N GLY A 56 -17.07 5.10 8.33
CA GLY A 56 -15.79 5.81 8.37
C GLY A 56 -14.66 4.99 7.79
N PRO A 57 -13.41 5.25 8.22
CA PRO A 57 -12.25 4.54 7.69
C PRO A 57 -12.37 3.03 7.86
N VAL A 58 -11.87 2.28 6.88
CA VAL A 58 -11.93 0.82 6.92
C VAL A 58 -10.54 0.22 6.84
N ALA A 59 -10.41 -0.98 7.39
CA ALA A 59 -9.19 -1.77 7.35
C ALA A 59 -9.51 -3.13 6.73
N GLY A 60 -8.48 -3.96 6.57
CA GLY A 60 -8.69 -5.27 5.98
C GLY A 60 -8.84 -5.21 4.47
N VAL A 61 -8.29 -4.19 3.85
CA VAL A 61 -8.37 -4.00 2.40
C VAL A 61 -7.26 -4.80 1.74
N HIS A 62 -7.60 -5.52 0.68
CA HIS A 62 -6.60 -6.17 -0.15
C HIS A 62 -6.11 -5.16 -1.17
N LEU A 63 -4.83 -4.81 -1.07
CA LEU A 63 -4.25 -3.75 -1.88
C LEU A 63 -3.16 -4.31 -2.78
N ALA A 64 -3.15 -3.88 -4.03
CA ALA A 64 -2.06 -4.20 -4.95
C ALA A 64 -1.67 -2.93 -5.71
N VAL A 65 -0.37 -2.70 -5.80
CA VAL A 65 0.18 -1.57 -6.56
C VAL A 65 1.10 -2.15 -7.62
N ALA A 66 0.85 -1.80 -8.87
CA ALA A 66 1.65 -2.28 -10.00
C ALA A 66 2.19 -1.09 -10.79
N ASP A 67 3.34 -1.29 -11.44
CA ASP A 67 3.91 -0.26 -12.29
C ASP A 67 3.27 -0.29 -13.67
N ALA A 68 3.72 0.60 -14.56
CA ALA A 68 3.14 0.73 -15.89
C ALA A 68 3.34 -0.50 -16.75
N ARG A 69 4.30 -1.36 -16.38
CA ARG A 69 4.55 -2.60 -17.10
C ARG A 69 3.74 -3.76 -16.56
N GLY A 70 2.96 -3.52 -15.50
CA GLY A 70 2.16 -4.57 -14.89
C GLY A 70 2.87 -5.36 -13.81
N HIS A 71 4.08 -4.95 -13.42
CA HIS A 71 4.78 -5.63 -12.34
C HIS A 71 4.21 -5.19 -11.00
N THR A 72 3.82 -6.15 -10.18
CA THR A 72 3.30 -5.84 -8.85
C THR A 72 4.45 -5.45 -7.92
N LEU A 73 4.37 -4.26 -7.36
CA LEU A 73 5.39 -3.73 -6.46
C LEU A 73 5.02 -3.91 -5.00
N LEU A 74 3.74 -3.96 -4.70
CA LEU A 74 3.25 -4.07 -3.34
C LEU A 74 1.96 -4.87 -3.33
N ARG A 75 1.83 -5.79 -2.39
CA ARG A 75 0.59 -6.53 -2.19
C ARG A 75 0.36 -6.70 -0.70
N LEU A 76 -0.76 -6.18 -0.22
CA LEU A 76 -1.12 -6.27 1.19
C LEU A 76 -2.45 -6.99 1.33
N ALA A 77 -2.53 -7.91 2.28
CA ALA A 77 -3.79 -8.58 2.59
C ALA A 77 -4.62 -7.81 3.60
N HIS A 78 -3.97 -6.94 4.38
CA HIS A 78 -4.66 -6.22 5.46
C HIS A 78 -4.30 -4.74 5.42
N GLY A 79 -4.64 -4.09 4.31
CA GLY A 79 -4.37 -2.67 4.13
C GLY A 79 -5.34 -1.79 4.88
N GLY A 80 -4.87 -0.63 5.23
CA GLY A 80 -5.70 0.44 5.72
C GLY A 80 -5.73 0.63 7.21
N PRO A 81 -6.38 1.70 7.65
CA PRO A 81 -7.12 2.71 6.85
C PRO A 81 -6.26 3.60 5.98
N MET A 82 -4.95 3.62 6.18
CA MET A 82 -4.05 4.41 5.35
C MET A 82 -2.83 3.59 4.98
N THR A 83 -2.38 3.75 3.74
CA THR A 83 -1.16 3.11 3.26
C THR A 83 -0.37 4.13 2.45
N PHE A 84 0.85 4.40 2.86
CA PHE A 84 1.75 5.31 2.16
C PHE A 84 2.84 4.47 1.50
N VAL A 85 3.17 4.80 0.25
CA VAL A 85 4.10 3.99 -0.53
C VAL A 85 5.19 4.88 -1.12
N MET A 86 6.43 4.42 -1.03
CA MET A 86 7.56 5.12 -1.60
C MET A 86 7.76 4.67 -3.03
N LEU A 87 7.41 5.53 -3.98
CA LEU A 87 7.47 5.22 -5.40
C LEU A 87 8.21 6.33 -6.15
N ALA A 88 8.96 5.93 -7.16
CA ALA A 88 9.58 6.89 -8.07
C ALA A 88 8.48 7.55 -8.91
N ALA A 89 8.76 8.71 -9.45
CA ALA A 89 7.82 9.38 -10.35
C ALA A 89 7.47 8.47 -11.51
N GLY A 90 6.20 8.39 -11.85
CA GLY A 90 5.75 7.53 -12.94
C GLY A 90 4.28 7.19 -12.81
N ASP A 91 3.85 6.27 -13.67
CA ASP A 91 2.46 5.82 -13.73
C ASP A 91 2.31 4.47 -13.04
N TYR A 92 1.25 4.34 -12.25
CA TYR A 92 0.99 3.13 -11.48
C TYR A 92 -0.48 2.78 -11.52
N ARG A 93 -0.76 1.50 -11.28
CA ARG A 93 -2.14 1.01 -11.16
C ARG A 93 -2.33 0.50 -9.75
N VAL A 94 -3.35 1.01 -9.07
CA VAL A 94 -3.66 0.65 -7.69
C VAL A 94 -5.01 -0.04 -7.67
N THR A 95 -5.04 -1.26 -7.16
CA THR A 95 -6.28 -2.03 -7.03
C THR A 95 -6.53 -2.29 -5.56
N ALA A 96 -7.71 -1.96 -5.08
CA ALA A 96 -8.10 -2.18 -3.70
C ALA A 96 -9.42 -2.94 -3.68
N SER A 97 -9.47 -3.98 -2.86
CA SER A 97 -10.68 -4.81 -2.72
C SER A 97 -11.06 -4.90 -1.27
N TYR A 98 -12.34 -4.67 -0.99
CA TYR A 98 -12.88 -4.71 0.36
C TYR A 98 -14.20 -5.45 0.31
N HIS A 99 -14.32 -6.52 1.11
CA HIS A 99 -15.51 -7.38 1.16
C HIS A 99 -15.96 -7.81 -0.25
N GLY A 100 -14.97 -8.18 -1.08
CA GLY A 100 -15.27 -8.69 -2.42
C GLY A 100 -15.53 -7.63 -3.48
N HIS A 101 -15.47 -6.35 -3.12
CA HIS A 101 -15.70 -5.27 -4.07
C HIS A 101 -14.39 -4.59 -4.42
N ALA A 102 -13.93 -4.79 -5.64
CA ALA A 102 -12.64 -4.27 -6.10
C ALA A 102 -12.81 -2.96 -6.85
N GLN A 103 -11.88 -2.06 -6.65
CA GLN A 103 -11.77 -0.81 -7.40
C GLN A 103 -10.35 -0.68 -7.90
N THR A 104 -10.18 -0.19 -9.12
CA THR A 104 -8.85 0.02 -9.70
C THR A 104 -8.74 1.47 -10.14
N ARG A 105 -7.62 2.09 -9.83
CA ARG A 105 -7.33 3.47 -10.24
C ARG A 105 -5.94 3.52 -10.85
N GLU A 106 -5.81 4.32 -11.88
CA GLU A 106 -4.50 4.61 -12.45
C GLU A 106 -4.08 5.96 -11.93
N VAL A 107 -2.85 6.04 -11.43
CA VAL A 107 -2.35 7.25 -10.81
C VAL A 107 -1.00 7.61 -11.37
N ARG A 108 -0.72 8.91 -11.40
CA ARG A 108 0.61 9.40 -11.76
C ARG A 108 1.23 10.01 -10.52
N VAL A 109 2.39 9.50 -10.15
CA VAL A 109 3.15 10.01 -9.02
C VAL A 109 4.15 11.04 -9.55
N GLY A 110 4.06 12.24 -9.04
CA GLY A 110 4.95 13.34 -9.43
C GLY A 110 5.70 13.90 -8.23
N PRO A 111 6.40 15.02 -8.41
CA PRO A 111 7.25 15.57 -7.35
C PRO A 111 6.47 16.01 -6.10
N GLU A 112 5.18 16.33 -6.25
CA GLU A 112 4.39 16.77 -5.10
C GLU A 112 3.65 15.63 -4.45
N GLY A 113 3.79 14.42 -4.98
CA GLY A 113 3.08 13.26 -4.48
C GLY A 113 1.64 13.21 -4.98
N GLN A 114 0.94 12.17 -4.56
CA GLN A 114 -0.42 11.93 -5.00
C GLN A 114 -1.22 11.33 -3.86
N ASP A 115 -2.39 11.90 -3.62
CA ASP A 115 -3.35 11.34 -2.68
C ASP A 115 -4.37 10.52 -3.45
N LEU A 116 -4.76 9.37 -2.91
CA LEU A 116 -5.70 8.49 -3.56
C LEU A 116 -6.67 7.96 -2.51
N ASP A 117 -7.95 8.23 -2.72
CA ASP A 117 -8.98 7.78 -1.79
C ASP A 117 -9.85 6.72 -2.44
N PHE A 118 -10.03 5.61 -1.75
CA PHE A 118 -10.97 4.58 -2.14
C PHE A 118 -12.16 4.63 -1.20
N ARG A 119 -13.36 4.58 -1.76
CA ARG A 119 -14.59 4.62 -1.00
C ARG A 119 -15.48 3.45 -1.37
N TRP A 120 -16.00 2.77 -0.36
CA TRP A 120 -16.98 1.73 -0.54
C TRP A 120 -18.26 2.16 0.18
N THR A 121 -19.36 2.17 -0.57
CA THR A 121 -20.66 2.50 0.00
C THR A 121 -21.47 1.22 0.10
N PRO A 122 -22.39 1.15 1.09
CA PRO A 122 -23.20 -0.06 1.25
C PRO A 122 -24.14 -0.27 0.08
#